data_28a9cc7f526a0b7e76a1f075716472e4
#
_entry.id   28a9cc7f526a0b7e76a1f075716472e4
#
_cell.length_a   1.000
_cell.length_b   1.000
_cell.length_c   1.000
_cell.angle_alpha   90.00
_cell.angle_beta   90.00
_cell.angle_gamma   90.00
#
_symmetry.space_group_name_H-M   'P 1'
#
loop_
_entity.id
_entity.type
_entity.pdbx_description
1 polymer ?
#
loop_
_entity_poly.entity_id
_entity_poly.type
_entity_poly.pdbx_seq_one_letter_code
_entity_poly.pdbx_strand_id
1 'polypeptide(L)'
;MTIKNRIVMMPMGTNYGEQNGEMSFLHINYYEQRAKGGTGLIIVENASIDSPQGSNGTTQLRIDHDNYLPRLFKFCENIHRYGTKIAIQINHAGASAISSRINMQPVSASDIPSKEGGEIPRPLSREEILHIVKKYGEAAKRAQTAGFDAVEIHAGHSYLISQFLSPLTNKRTDEFGGSVENRTRFCRMVIDEVRKQVGPFFPIMLRLSADELMEGGNTLEDTLEYLDYLQEEVDIFDVSCGLNGSIQYQIDANYLPDGWRSYMAKAVKEKFNKPCISMGNIRDPKVAERILADGDADLIGMGRGLIADPAWVNKVATGHECDLRKCISCNVGCAGNRIGVNRPIRCTVNPSVLEGDVYKKKHVNKNCNVVVIGGGTAGLEAACTAAEVG
;
A
#
# COMPACT_ATOMS: atom_id res chain seq x y z
N MET A 1 7.49 5.71 17.98
CA MET A 1 6.69 4.48 17.83
C MET A 1 7.61 3.26 17.95
N THR A 2 7.22 2.22 18.72
CA THR A 2 7.96 0.95 18.80
C THR A 2 7.13 -0.15 18.15
N ILE A 3 7.76 -0.95 17.29
CA ILE A 3 7.14 -2.08 16.59
C ILE A 3 7.75 -3.40 17.09
N LYS A 4 6.96 -4.47 17.17
CA LYS A 4 7.35 -5.77 17.75
C LYS A 4 8.33 -6.59 16.88
N ASN A 5 8.42 -6.30 15.60
CA ASN A 5 9.38 -6.88 14.64
C ASN A 5 9.49 -5.98 13.40
N ARG A 6 10.38 -6.31 12.46
CA ARG A 6 10.72 -5.49 11.29
C ARG A 6 9.84 -5.75 10.07
N ILE A 7 8.78 -6.57 10.18
CA ILE A 7 7.91 -6.89 9.03
C ILE A 7 6.75 -5.90 8.98
N VAL A 8 6.62 -5.26 7.82
CA VAL A 8 5.59 -4.27 7.51
C VAL A 8 4.66 -4.80 6.43
N MET A 9 3.35 -4.81 6.68
CA MET A 9 2.37 -5.04 5.64
C MET A 9 2.19 -3.78 4.81
N MET A 10 2.49 -3.88 3.51
CA MET A 10 2.40 -2.76 2.59
C MET A 10 0.95 -2.42 2.22
N PRO A 11 0.64 -1.15 1.92
CA PRO A 11 -0.70 -0.73 1.54
C PRO A 11 -1.05 -1.27 0.15
N MET A 12 -2.08 -2.10 0.11
CA MET A 12 -2.58 -2.72 -1.12
C MET A 12 -4.09 -2.57 -1.20
N GLY A 13 -4.58 -1.85 -2.18
CA GLY A 13 -6.02 -1.71 -2.38
C GLY A 13 -6.71 -3.07 -2.54
N THR A 14 -7.78 -3.29 -1.80
CA THR A 14 -8.49 -4.56 -1.73
C THR A 14 -9.83 -4.55 -2.45
N ASN A 15 -10.45 -3.39 -2.63
CA ASN A 15 -11.86 -3.23 -3.00
C ASN A 15 -12.82 -3.92 -2.00
N TYR A 16 -12.49 -3.90 -0.71
CA TYR A 16 -13.32 -4.43 0.37
C TYR A 16 -14.18 -3.36 1.06
N GLY A 17 -14.01 -2.09 0.71
CA GLY A 17 -14.79 -0.98 1.28
C GLY A 17 -16.28 -1.10 0.98
N GLU A 18 -17.08 -0.47 1.83
CA GLU A 18 -18.50 -0.24 1.56
C GLU A 18 -18.67 0.74 0.38
N GLN A 19 -19.86 0.80 -0.23
CA GLN A 19 -20.12 1.69 -1.36
C GLN A 19 -19.92 3.17 -1.02
N ASN A 20 -20.12 3.55 0.23
CA ASN A 20 -19.87 4.91 0.72
C ASN A 20 -18.40 5.17 1.09
N GLY A 21 -17.51 4.17 0.93
CA GLY A 21 -16.09 4.24 1.30
C GLY A 21 -15.78 3.99 2.78
N GLU A 22 -16.77 3.58 3.57
CA GLU A 22 -16.55 3.15 4.95
C GLU A 22 -15.77 1.83 5.00
N MET A 23 -14.97 1.65 6.02
CA MET A 23 -14.28 0.38 6.27
C MET A 23 -15.27 -0.73 6.59
N SER A 24 -15.36 -1.75 5.74
CA SER A 24 -16.26 -2.89 5.94
C SER A 24 -15.77 -3.86 7.03
N PHE A 25 -16.65 -4.74 7.48
CA PHE A 25 -16.22 -5.85 8.36
C PHE A 25 -15.24 -6.80 7.67
N LEU A 26 -15.34 -6.92 6.35
CA LEU A 26 -14.40 -7.70 5.56
C LEU A 26 -12.99 -7.09 5.57
N HIS A 27 -12.88 -5.76 5.46
CA HIS A 27 -11.62 -5.03 5.67
C HIS A 27 -11.03 -5.32 7.06
N ILE A 28 -11.83 -5.15 8.10
CA ILE A 28 -11.39 -5.36 9.49
C ILE A 28 -10.85 -6.77 9.66
N ASN A 29 -11.58 -7.79 9.22
CA ASN A 29 -11.15 -9.18 9.30
C ASN A 29 -9.86 -9.42 8.50
N TYR A 30 -9.76 -8.86 7.29
CA TYR A 30 -8.58 -8.98 6.45
C TYR A 30 -7.31 -8.50 7.16
N TYR A 31 -7.32 -7.31 7.75
CA TYR A 31 -6.17 -6.78 8.49
C TYR A 31 -5.94 -7.50 9.82
N GLU A 32 -7.00 -7.86 10.53
CA GLU A 32 -6.92 -8.59 11.80
C GLU A 32 -6.20 -9.93 11.66
N GLN A 33 -6.43 -10.67 10.57
CA GLN A 33 -5.72 -11.93 10.29
C GLN A 33 -4.20 -11.73 10.21
N ARG A 34 -3.72 -10.61 9.64
CA ARG A 34 -2.29 -10.29 9.54
C ARG A 34 -1.72 -9.84 10.88
N ALA A 35 -2.50 -9.11 11.66
CA ALA A 35 -2.12 -8.75 13.02
C ALA A 35 -1.98 -9.99 13.91
N LYS A 36 -2.95 -10.91 13.87
CA LYS A 36 -2.89 -12.26 14.50
C LYS A 36 -1.71 -13.07 14.01
N GLY A 37 -1.38 -12.95 12.72
CA GLY A 37 -0.26 -13.60 12.07
C GLY A 37 1.12 -13.07 12.44
N GLY A 38 1.19 -12.05 13.30
CA GLY A 38 2.44 -11.56 13.89
C GLY A 38 3.03 -10.32 13.24
N THR A 39 2.41 -9.74 12.21
CA THR A 39 2.93 -8.54 11.51
C THR A 39 3.22 -7.39 12.50
N GLY A 40 4.40 -6.75 12.37
CA GLY A 40 4.85 -5.68 13.28
C GLY A 40 4.14 -4.36 13.05
N LEU A 41 4.03 -3.93 11.79
CA LEU A 41 3.33 -2.73 11.35
C LEU A 41 2.43 -3.07 10.16
N ILE A 42 1.22 -2.56 10.16
CA ILE A 42 0.30 -2.65 9.02
C ILE A 42 0.07 -1.24 8.48
N ILE A 43 0.37 -1.02 7.21
CA ILE A 43 -0.03 0.19 6.50
C ILE A 43 -1.32 -0.14 5.75
N VAL A 44 -2.41 0.48 6.17
CA VAL A 44 -3.73 0.30 5.57
C VAL A 44 -3.74 0.90 4.17
N GLU A 45 -4.45 0.26 3.24
CA GLU A 45 -4.56 0.68 1.85
C GLU A 45 -4.94 2.16 1.69
N ASN A 46 -4.62 2.71 0.52
CA ASN A 46 -4.85 4.11 0.19
C ASN A 46 -6.29 4.56 0.44
N ALA A 47 -6.47 5.44 1.42
CA ALA A 47 -7.72 6.09 1.73
C ALA A 47 -7.82 7.44 0.98
N SER A 48 -8.96 7.68 0.33
CA SER A 48 -9.21 8.95 -0.37
C SER A 48 -9.40 10.08 0.64
N ILE A 49 -8.69 11.18 0.42
CA ILE A 49 -8.81 12.43 1.20
C ILE A 49 -9.86 13.37 0.63
N ASP A 50 -10.36 13.06 -0.57
CA ASP A 50 -11.26 13.92 -1.35
C ASP A 50 -12.13 13.08 -2.28
N SER A 51 -13.23 12.56 -1.80
CA SER A 51 -14.15 11.80 -2.64
C SER A 51 -15.29 12.70 -3.14
N PRO A 52 -15.73 12.54 -4.39
CA PRO A 52 -15.31 11.53 -5.37
C PRO A 52 -14.04 11.87 -6.16
N GLN A 53 -13.60 13.13 -6.24
CA GLN A 53 -12.56 13.59 -7.17
C GLN A 53 -11.21 12.89 -6.94
N GLY A 54 -10.83 12.66 -5.69
CA GLY A 54 -9.58 11.98 -5.31
C GLY A 54 -9.67 10.47 -5.21
N SER A 55 -10.79 9.86 -5.59
CA SER A 55 -10.98 8.41 -5.53
C SER A 55 -10.57 7.72 -6.83
N ASN A 56 -9.98 6.52 -6.73
CA ASN A 56 -9.62 5.69 -7.90
C ASN A 56 -10.51 4.45 -8.08
N GLY A 57 -11.52 4.28 -7.25
CA GLY A 57 -12.45 3.15 -7.30
C GLY A 57 -13.75 3.42 -6.56
N THR A 58 -14.76 2.59 -6.84
CA THR A 58 -16.12 2.74 -6.31
C THR A 58 -16.26 2.33 -4.84
N THR A 59 -15.35 1.50 -4.34
CA THR A 59 -15.33 0.98 -2.96
C THR A 59 -14.00 1.29 -2.27
N GLN A 60 -13.36 2.37 -2.69
CA GLN A 60 -12.13 2.83 -2.06
C GLN A 60 -12.42 3.34 -0.65
N LEU A 61 -11.54 2.98 0.29
CA LEU A 61 -11.58 3.52 1.64
C LEU A 61 -11.49 5.06 1.62
N ARG A 62 -12.23 5.71 2.51
CA ARG A 62 -12.28 7.17 2.64
C ARG A 62 -11.89 7.62 4.03
N ILE A 63 -11.27 8.80 4.12
CA ILE A 63 -10.92 9.51 5.36
C ILE A 63 -11.16 11.02 5.24
N ASP A 64 -11.94 11.42 4.25
CA ASP A 64 -12.25 12.81 3.90
C ASP A 64 -13.35 13.44 4.77
N HIS A 65 -14.00 12.66 5.66
CA HIS A 65 -15.05 13.16 6.53
C HIS A 65 -15.05 12.46 7.90
N ASP A 66 -15.51 13.17 8.93
CA ASP A 66 -15.54 12.68 10.33
C ASP A 66 -16.49 11.49 10.53
N ASN A 67 -17.46 11.28 9.65
CA ASN A 67 -18.36 10.13 9.69
C ASN A 67 -17.63 8.78 9.65
N TYR A 68 -16.39 8.73 9.14
CA TYR A 68 -15.59 7.50 9.07
C TYR A 68 -14.84 7.19 10.37
N LEU A 69 -14.70 8.17 11.28
CA LEU A 69 -13.93 8.03 12.52
C LEU A 69 -14.42 6.87 13.42
N PRO A 70 -15.73 6.68 13.69
CA PRO A 70 -16.15 5.63 14.60
C PRO A 70 -15.72 4.23 14.16
N ARG A 71 -15.81 3.92 12.88
CA ARG A 71 -15.43 2.63 12.33
C ARG A 71 -13.91 2.46 12.29
N LEU A 72 -13.17 3.51 11.92
CA LEU A 72 -11.71 3.51 11.94
C LEU A 72 -11.16 3.38 13.36
N PHE A 73 -11.76 4.04 14.36
CA PHE A 73 -11.39 3.89 15.75
C PHE A 73 -11.57 2.44 16.22
N LYS A 74 -12.72 1.83 15.92
CA LYS A 74 -12.99 0.43 16.28
C LYS A 74 -12.01 -0.55 15.62
N PHE A 75 -11.63 -0.27 14.39
CA PHE A 75 -10.60 -1.00 13.67
C PHE A 75 -9.23 -0.91 14.37
N CYS A 76 -8.81 0.30 14.76
CA CYS A 76 -7.55 0.51 15.48
C CYS A 76 -7.51 -0.28 16.79
N GLU A 77 -8.58 -0.22 17.59
CA GLU A 77 -8.67 -1.01 18.82
C GLU A 77 -8.54 -2.52 18.55
N ASN A 78 -9.16 -3.04 17.49
CA ASN A 78 -9.10 -4.47 17.16
C ASN A 78 -7.68 -4.90 16.81
N ILE A 79 -6.95 -4.10 16.04
CA ILE A 79 -5.57 -4.42 15.61
C ILE A 79 -4.59 -4.31 16.78
N HIS A 80 -4.71 -3.28 17.60
CA HIS A 80 -3.82 -3.05 18.74
C HIS A 80 -3.85 -4.19 19.78
N ARG A 81 -4.94 -4.96 19.87
CA ARG A 81 -5.03 -6.15 20.75
C ARG A 81 -3.96 -7.20 20.46
N TYR A 82 -3.41 -7.20 19.25
CA TYR A 82 -2.33 -8.12 18.83
C TYR A 82 -0.93 -7.52 18.96
N GLY A 83 -0.80 -6.31 19.54
CA GLY A 83 0.47 -5.58 19.65
C GLY A 83 1.02 -5.12 18.30
N THR A 84 0.21 -5.15 17.25
CA THR A 84 0.57 -4.65 15.91
C THR A 84 0.31 -3.16 15.86
N LYS A 85 1.27 -2.40 15.31
CA LYS A 85 1.11 -0.97 15.01
C LYS A 85 0.43 -0.77 13.67
N ILE A 86 -0.27 0.35 13.50
CA ILE A 86 -1.00 0.65 12.26
C ILE A 86 -0.76 2.07 11.79
N ALA A 87 -0.52 2.19 10.50
CA ALA A 87 -0.55 3.44 9.74
C ALA A 87 -1.68 3.38 8.71
N ILE A 88 -2.12 4.50 8.21
CA ILE A 88 -3.03 4.58 7.07
C ILE A 88 -2.39 5.39 5.95
N GLN A 89 -2.45 4.87 4.73
CA GLN A 89 -1.98 5.60 3.56
C GLN A 89 -3.06 6.57 3.08
N ILE A 90 -2.75 7.87 3.06
CA ILE A 90 -3.63 8.92 2.55
C ILE A 90 -3.26 9.29 1.12
N ASN A 91 -4.27 9.43 0.26
CA ASN A 91 -4.06 9.54 -1.17
C ASN A 91 -5.13 10.39 -1.88
N HIS A 92 -4.72 10.99 -3.00
CA HIS A 92 -5.60 11.56 -4.01
C HIS A 92 -5.23 10.96 -5.37
N ALA A 93 -6.22 10.39 -6.06
CA ALA A 93 -5.96 9.63 -7.29
C ALA A 93 -5.40 10.48 -8.44
N GLY A 94 -5.77 11.76 -8.51
CA GLY A 94 -5.35 12.60 -9.63
C GLY A 94 -5.80 12.03 -10.98
N ALA A 95 -4.93 12.07 -11.98
CA ALA A 95 -5.17 11.50 -13.32
C ALA A 95 -5.36 9.97 -13.33
N SER A 96 -5.10 9.27 -12.22
CA SER A 96 -5.37 7.83 -12.09
C SER A 96 -6.83 7.52 -11.74
N ALA A 97 -7.65 8.53 -11.47
CA ALA A 97 -9.10 8.39 -11.36
C ALA A 97 -9.73 8.03 -12.73
N ILE A 98 -10.89 7.41 -12.70
CA ILE A 98 -11.64 7.03 -13.89
C ILE A 98 -12.97 7.80 -13.87
N SER A 99 -13.22 8.65 -14.88
CA SER A 99 -14.37 9.57 -14.94
C SER A 99 -15.72 8.85 -14.75
N SER A 100 -15.88 7.68 -15.34
CA SER A 100 -17.10 6.87 -15.19
C SER A 100 -17.33 6.32 -13.77
N ARG A 101 -16.31 6.32 -12.92
CA ARG A 101 -16.42 5.87 -11.51
C ARG A 101 -16.64 7.04 -10.55
N ILE A 102 -16.09 8.21 -10.87
CA ILE A 102 -16.17 9.40 -10.01
C ILE A 102 -17.20 10.43 -10.50
N ASN A 103 -17.82 10.21 -11.68
CA ASN A 103 -18.80 11.10 -12.34
C ASN A 103 -18.26 12.52 -12.59
N MET A 104 -16.96 12.67 -12.83
CA MET A 104 -16.32 13.94 -13.17
C MET A 104 -15.01 13.71 -13.88
N GLN A 105 -14.48 14.77 -14.53
CA GLN A 105 -13.16 14.71 -15.15
C GLN A 105 -12.06 14.59 -14.08
N PRO A 106 -11.10 13.67 -14.23
CA PRO A 106 -9.91 13.61 -13.38
C PRO A 106 -9.13 14.93 -13.38
N VAL A 107 -8.38 15.18 -12.33
CA VAL A 107 -7.51 16.36 -12.19
C VAL A 107 -6.05 15.95 -12.03
N SER A 108 -5.10 16.82 -12.39
CA SER A 108 -3.67 16.52 -12.28
C SER A 108 -2.83 17.80 -12.22
N ALA A 109 -1.50 17.62 -12.22
CA ALA A 109 -0.55 18.71 -12.41
C ALA A 109 -0.73 19.38 -13.78
N SER A 110 -0.89 18.58 -14.83
CA SER A 110 -1.07 19.01 -16.24
C SER A 110 -2.11 18.13 -16.92
N ASP A 111 -2.42 18.41 -18.18
CA ASP A 111 -3.34 17.66 -19.03
C ASP A 111 -2.73 16.37 -19.62
N ILE A 112 -1.80 15.77 -18.90
CA ILE A 112 -1.12 14.54 -19.30
C ILE A 112 -1.75 13.34 -18.59
N PRO A 113 -2.25 12.32 -19.34
CA PRO A 113 -2.78 11.09 -18.77
C PRO A 113 -1.75 10.35 -17.88
N SER A 114 -2.22 9.65 -16.84
CA SER A 114 -1.35 8.87 -15.96
C SER A 114 -0.76 7.61 -16.60
N LYS A 115 -1.23 7.26 -17.79
CA LYS A 115 -0.75 6.16 -18.64
C LYS A 115 -1.13 6.42 -20.09
N GLU A 116 -0.43 5.78 -21.02
CA GLU A 116 -0.78 5.82 -22.44
C GLU A 116 -2.24 5.35 -22.67
N GLY A 117 -2.98 6.08 -23.52
CA GLY A 117 -4.40 5.83 -23.79
C GLY A 117 -5.34 6.08 -22.61
N GLY A 118 -4.86 6.69 -21.51
CA GLY A 118 -5.68 7.12 -20.38
C GLY A 118 -6.51 8.37 -20.68
N GLU A 119 -7.41 8.69 -19.75
CA GLU A 119 -8.23 9.91 -19.84
C GLU A 119 -7.36 11.16 -19.62
N ILE A 120 -7.63 12.22 -20.39
CA ILE A 120 -6.95 13.51 -20.23
C ILE A 120 -7.50 14.22 -18.98
N PRO A 121 -6.67 14.46 -17.96
CA PRO A 121 -7.10 15.17 -16.77
C PRO A 121 -7.15 16.69 -17.02
N ARG A 122 -7.88 17.40 -16.16
CA ARG A 122 -7.85 18.86 -16.12
C ARG A 122 -6.70 19.30 -15.17
N PRO A 123 -5.85 20.24 -15.58
CA PRO A 123 -4.86 20.84 -14.70
C PRO A 123 -5.53 21.53 -13.49
N LEU A 124 -4.96 21.36 -12.29
CA LEU A 124 -5.42 22.02 -11.09
C LEU A 124 -5.03 23.52 -11.09
N SER A 125 -5.94 24.39 -10.64
CA SER A 125 -5.59 25.77 -10.33
C SER A 125 -4.79 25.87 -9.03
N ARG A 126 -4.18 27.03 -8.77
CA ARG A 126 -3.46 27.27 -7.54
C ARG A 126 -4.35 27.13 -6.31
N GLU A 127 -5.56 27.65 -6.36
CA GLU A 127 -6.55 27.58 -5.28
C GLU A 127 -6.94 26.14 -4.97
N GLU A 128 -7.14 25.31 -6.00
CA GLU A 128 -7.44 23.90 -5.86
C GLU A 128 -6.27 23.13 -5.23
N ILE A 129 -5.03 23.42 -5.63
CA ILE A 129 -3.82 22.86 -5.04
C ILE A 129 -3.78 23.15 -3.53
N LEU A 130 -3.98 24.39 -3.14
CA LEU A 130 -4.01 24.80 -1.72
C LEU A 130 -5.15 24.12 -0.94
N HIS A 131 -6.30 23.97 -1.57
CA HIS A 131 -7.42 23.24 -0.98
C HIS A 131 -7.12 21.76 -0.75
N ILE A 132 -6.48 21.10 -1.72
CA ILE A 132 -6.07 19.69 -1.61
C ILE A 132 -4.99 19.53 -0.51
N VAL A 133 -4.03 20.45 -0.41
CA VAL A 133 -3.04 20.46 0.69
C VAL A 133 -3.74 20.44 2.05
N LYS A 134 -4.75 21.29 2.24
CA LYS A 134 -5.53 21.33 3.48
C LYS A 134 -6.25 20.00 3.75
N LYS A 135 -6.83 19.37 2.72
CA LYS A 135 -7.50 18.06 2.84
C LYS A 135 -6.54 16.94 3.28
N TYR A 136 -5.29 16.96 2.83
CA TYR A 136 -4.27 16.01 3.33
C TYR A 136 -4.04 16.20 4.84
N GLY A 137 -3.87 17.42 5.31
CA GLY A 137 -3.72 17.72 6.73
C GLY A 137 -4.92 17.28 7.56
N GLU A 138 -6.14 17.59 7.10
CA GLU A 138 -7.39 17.17 7.76
C GLU A 138 -7.52 15.64 7.82
N ALA A 139 -7.17 14.94 6.74
CA ALA A 139 -7.16 13.48 6.69
C ALA A 139 -6.17 12.86 7.68
N ALA A 140 -4.95 13.41 7.76
CA ALA A 140 -3.95 13.00 8.74
C ALA A 140 -4.41 13.24 10.19
N LYS A 141 -5.09 14.35 10.45
CA LYS A 141 -5.68 14.63 11.77
C LYS A 141 -6.76 13.62 12.13
N ARG A 142 -7.61 13.22 11.17
CA ARG A 142 -8.60 12.16 11.36
C ARG A 142 -7.94 10.82 11.65
N ALA A 143 -6.85 10.48 10.94
CA ALA A 143 -6.08 9.27 11.22
C ALA A 143 -5.56 9.24 12.66
N GLN A 144 -4.94 10.32 13.12
CA GLN A 144 -4.49 10.47 14.51
C GLN A 144 -5.65 10.34 15.51
N THR A 145 -6.78 11.00 15.25
CA THR A 145 -7.98 10.96 16.10
C THR A 145 -8.60 9.56 16.16
N ALA A 146 -8.57 8.82 15.05
CA ALA A 146 -9.05 7.44 14.99
C ALA A 146 -8.12 6.42 15.68
N GLY A 147 -6.94 6.85 16.15
CA GLY A 147 -6.02 5.99 16.89
C GLY A 147 -4.98 5.26 16.05
N PHE A 148 -4.75 5.67 14.79
CA PHE A 148 -3.59 5.20 14.02
C PHE A 148 -2.30 5.65 14.69
N ASP A 149 -1.24 4.85 14.58
CA ASP A 149 0.08 5.13 15.15
C ASP A 149 0.97 5.99 14.24
N ALA A 150 0.62 6.08 12.94
CA ALA A 150 1.33 6.87 11.93
C ALA A 150 0.42 7.16 10.73
N VAL A 151 0.83 8.08 9.88
CA VAL A 151 0.21 8.33 8.57
C VAL A 151 1.25 8.16 7.48
N GLU A 152 0.84 7.60 6.32
CA GLU A 152 1.69 7.51 5.14
C GLU A 152 1.13 8.38 4.02
N ILE A 153 1.95 9.29 3.51
CA ILE A 153 1.65 10.13 2.36
C ILE A 153 2.05 9.37 1.09
N HIS A 154 1.11 9.19 0.16
CA HIS A 154 1.38 8.46 -1.08
C HIS A 154 1.92 9.41 -2.16
N ALA A 155 3.25 9.41 -2.34
CA ALA A 155 3.95 10.25 -3.31
C ALA A 155 4.50 9.48 -4.52
N GLY A 156 4.00 8.28 -4.78
CA GLY A 156 4.45 7.42 -5.90
C GLY A 156 3.30 6.93 -6.80
N HIS A 157 3.64 6.04 -7.73
CA HIS A 157 2.73 5.17 -8.49
C HIS A 157 1.69 5.92 -9.35
N SER A 158 2.07 7.04 -9.95
CA SER A 158 1.20 7.88 -10.79
C SER A 158 -0.04 8.43 -10.07
N TYR A 159 -0.03 8.58 -8.74
CA TYR A 159 -1.07 9.31 -8.01
C TYR A 159 -0.74 10.81 -7.97
N LEU A 160 -1.62 11.65 -7.44
CA LEU A 160 -1.55 13.09 -7.62
C LEU A 160 -0.19 13.70 -7.24
N ILE A 161 0.37 13.36 -6.09
CA ILE A 161 1.68 13.88 -5.68
C ILE A 161 2.78 13.43 -6.66
N SER A 162 2.78 12.14 -7.04
CA SER A 162 3.70 11.62 -8.06
C SER A 162 3.56 12.36 -9.40
N GLN A 163 2.33 12.75 -9.78
CA GLN A 163 2.10 13.51 -11.02
C GLN A 163 2.69 14.92 -10.99
N PHE A 164 2.86 15.52 -9.81
CA PHE A 164 3.59 16.78 -9.65
C PHE A 164 5.12 16.58 -9.64
N LEU A 165 5.60 15.49 -9.04
CA LEU A 165 7.03 15.18 -8.95
C LEU A 165 7.65 14.78 -10.31
N SER A 166 6.89 14.01 -11.12
CA SER A 166 7.38 13.44 -12.37
C SER A 166 7.45 14.46 -13.50
N PRO A 167 8.60 14.57 -14.18
CA PRO A 167 8.73 15.40 -15.39
C PRO A 167 7.89 14.85 -16.56
N LEU A 168 7.48 13.58 -16.52
CA LEU A 168 6.61 12.99 -17.54
C LEU A 168 5.20 13.59 -17.51
N THR A 169 4.66 13.88 -16.33
CA THR A 169 3.27 14.32 -16.13
C THR A 169 3.13 15.76 -15.70
N ASN A 170 4.19 16.39 -15.18
CA ASN A 170 4.19 17.80 -14.80
C ASN A 170 4.84 18.67 -15.90
N LYS A 171 3.99 19.32 -16.70
CA LYS A 171 4.39 20.26 -17.76
C LYS A 171 4.07 21.72 -17.39
N ARG A 172 3.87 22.01 -16.10
CA ARG A 172 3.56 23.36 -15.61
C ARG A 172 4.75 24.28 -15.78
N THR A 173 4.44 25.57 -15.97
CA THR A 173 5.44 26.66 -16.10
C THR A 173 5.32 27.67 -14.95
N ASP A 174 4.46 27.40 -13.98
CA ASP A 174 4.28 28.20 -12.76
C ASP A 174 5.16 27.69 -11.60
N GLU A 175 4.89 28.17 -10.39
CA GLU A 175 5.62 27.81 -9.17
C GLU A 175 5.56 26.31 -8.79
N PHE A 176 4.72 25.49 -9.45
CA PHE A 176 4.56 24.06 -9.20
C PHE A 176 5.19 23.18 -10.32
N GLY A 177 5.93 23.76 -11.28
CA GLY A 177 6.50 23.00 -12.39
C GLY A 177 7.86 23.54 -12.85
N GLY A 178 8.47 22.86 -13.82
CA GLY A 178 9.79 23.18 -14.35
C GLY A 178 10.92 22.60 -13.48
N SER A 179 11.52 23.40 -12.58
CA SER A 179 12.63 22.95 -11.75
C SER A 179 12.25 21.86 -10.75
N VAL A 180 13.24 21.10 -10.25
CA VAL A 180 13.05 20.09 -9.20
C VAL A 180 12.40 20.72 -7.98
N GLU A 181 12.87 21.87 -7.51
CA GLU A 181 12.29 22.60 -6.40
C GLU A 181 10.80 22.89 -6.61
N ASN A 182 10.40 23.37 -7.78
CA ASN A 182 9.01 23.69 -8.08
C ASN A 182 8.14 22.42 -8.17
N ARG A 183 8.63 21.34 -8.78
CA ARG A 183 7.90 20.07 -8.85
C ARG A 183 7.70 19.44 -7.47
N THR A 184 8.61 19.66 -6.52
CA THR A 184 8.49 19.16 -5.14
C THR A 184 7.59 20.03 -4.26
N ARG A 185 7.32 21.28 -4.65
CA ARG A 185 6.58 22.27 -3.84
C ARG A 185 5.25 21.76 -3.33
N PHE A 186 4.43 21.13 -4.19
CA PHE A 186 3.15 20.57 -3.77
C PHE A 186 3.32 19.48 -2.69
N CYS A 187 4.25 18.54 -2.90
CA CYS A 187 4.53 17.48 -1.93
C CYS A 187 5.01 18.06 -0.59
N ARG A 188 5.94 19.02 -0.62
CA ARG A 188 6.43 19.71 0.58
C ARG A 188 5.30 20.37 1.35
N MET A 189 4.45 21.15 0.66
CA MET A 189 3.29 21.79 1.29
C MET A 189 2.34 20.79 1.95
N VAL A 190 2.14 19.61 1.33
CA VAL A 190 1.35 18.53 1.92
C VAL A 190 2.02 18.00 3.20
N ILE A 191 3.32 17.73 3.17
CA ILE A 191 4.09 17.25 4.34
C ILE A 191 4.02 18.27 5.48
N ASP A 192 4.25 19.55 5.18
CA ASP A 192 4.23 20.65 6.15
C ASP A 192 2.84 20.80 6.79
N GLU A 193 1.77 20.76 5.99
CA GLU A 193 0.40 20.86 6.52
C GLU A 193 0.03 19.62 7.35
N VAL A 194 0.43 18.42 6.93
CA VAL A 194 0.24 17.19 7.72
C VAL A 194 0.96 17.34 9.05
N ARG A 195 2.24 17.71 9.06
CA ARG A 195 3.03 17.90 10.30
C ARG A 195 2.38 18.93 11.23
N LYS A 196 1.92 20.05 10.69
CA LYS A 196 1.20 21.09 11.44
C LYS A 196 -0.06 20.53 12.13
N GLN A 197 -0.82 19.67 11.46
CA GLN A 197 -2.07 19.11 11.98
C GLN A 197 -1.87 18.01 13.02
N VAL A 198 -0.85 17.16 12.85
CA VAL A 198 -0.63 16.01 13.73
C VAL A 198 0.40 16.27 14.84
N GLY A 199 1.17 17.36 14.73
CA GLY A 199 2.21 17.74 15.70
C GLY A 199 3.51 16.97 15.52
N PRO A 200 4.55 17.30 16.34
CA PRO A 200 5.93 16.84 16.11
C PRO A 200 6.19 15.37 16.43
N PHE A 201 5.30 14.70 17.17
CA PHE A 201 5.55 13.34 17.67
C PHE A 201 4.78 12.24 16.93
N PHE A 202 3.88 12.62 16.03
CA PHE A 202 3.14 11.65 15.22
C PHE A 202 3.93 11.29 13.97
N PRO A 203 4.33 10.03 13.75
CA PRO A 203 5.19 9.65 12.64
C PRO A 203 4.53 9.90 11.27
N ILE A 204 5.28 10.54 10.38
CA ILE A 204 4.92 10.75 8.98
C ILE A 204 5.82 9.85 8.12
N MET A 205 5.19 8.98 7.35
CA MET A 205 5.82 8.12 6.36
C MET A 205 5.62 8.70 4.97
N LEU A 206 6.63 8.61 4.10
CA LEU A 206 6.53 9.03 2.71
C LEU A 206 6.77 7.83 1.80
N ARG A 207 5.74 7.42 1.05
CA ARG A 207 5.88 6.41 0.02
C ARG A 207 6.18 7.03 -1.32
N LEU A 208 7.27 6.60 -1.94
CA LEU A 208 7.78 7.18 -3.19
C LEU A 208 8.06 6.11 -4.25
N SER A 209 8.09 6.52 -5.52
CA SER A 209 8.67 5.74 -6.62
C SER A 209 10.11 6.21 -6.79
N ALA A 210 11.07 5.50 -6.17
CA ALA A 210 12.47 5.89 -6.15
C ALA A 210 13.13 5.88 -7.54
N ASP A 211 12.58 5.11 -8.45
CA ASP A 211 12.89 5.13 -9.88
C ASP A 211 11.58 4.89 -10.63
N GLU A 212 11.27 5.74 -11.59
CA GLU A 212 10.04 5.60 -12.38
C GLU A 212 10.16 4.49 -13.43
N LEU A 213 11.38 4.07 -13.76
CA LEU A 213 11.70 3.01 -14.74
C LEU A 213 11.01 3.26 -16.09
N MET A 214 11.04 4.52 -16.52
CA MET A 214 10.48 5.02 -17.77
C MET A 214 11.40 6.07 -18.37
N GLU A 215 11.56 6.06 -19.68
CA GLU A 215 12.36 7.05 -20.40
C GLU A 215 11.84 8.47 -20.15
N GLY A 216 12.73 9.37 -19.73
CA GLY A 216 12.40 10.74 -19.37
C GLY A 216 11.69 10.93 -18.02
N GLY A 217 11.49 9.86 -17.26
CA GLY A 217 11.00 9.91 -15.89
C GLY A 217 12.11 10.14 -14.88
N ASN A 218 11.76 10.31 -13.60
CA ASN A 218 12.75 10.44 -12.53
C ASN A 218 13.51 9.12 -12.36
N THR A 219 14.84 9.20 -12.37
CA THR A 219 15.76 8.13 -11.97
C THR A 219 15.94 8.11 -10.46
N LEU A 220 16.70 7.13 -9.95
CA LEU A 220 17.05 7.11 -8.53
C LEU A 220 17.84 8.36 -8.11
N GLU A 221 18.74 8.84 -8.97
CA GLU A 221 19.52 10.07 -8.74
C GLU A 221 18.61 11.29 -8.65
N ASP A 222 17.67 11.46 -9.59
CA ASP A 222 16.68 12.54 -9.56
C ASP A 222 15.82 12.47 -8.29
N THR A 223 15.47 11.26 -7.85
CA THR A 223 14.72 11.03 -6.61
C THR A 223 15.53 11.46 -5.39
N LEU A 224 16.80 11.10 -5.33
CA LEU A 224 17.66 11.54 -4.24
C LEU A 224 17.82 13.06 -4.21
N GLU A 225 17.84 13.74 -5.39
CA GLU A 225 17.86 15.20 -5.47
C GLU A 225 16.54 15.81 -4.95
N TYR A 226 15.38 15.33 -5.39
CA TYR A 226 14.13 15.94 -4.94
C TYR A 226 13.81 15.66 -3.46
N LEU A 227 14.32 14.56 -2.89
CA LEU A 227 14.17 14.26 -1.47
C LEU A 227 14.94 15.23 -0.57
N ASP A 228 15.98 15.91 -1.05
CA ASP A 228 16.64 17.00 -0.31
C ASP A 228 15.65 18.09 0.11
N TYR A 229 14.61 18.33 -0.72
CA TYR A 229 13.56 19.32 -0.44
C TYR A 229 12.41 18.80 0.44
N LEU A 230 12.31 17.48 0.64
CA LEU A 230 11.15 16.84 1.27
C LEU A 230 11.44 16.19 2.62
N GLN A 231 12.71 15.84 2.89
CA GLN A 231 13.07 14.91 3.95
C GLN A 231 12.90 15.44 5.37
N GLU A 232 12.84 16.76 5.58
CA GLU A 232 12.96 17.36 6.90
C GLU A 232 11.88 16.85 7.87
N GLU A 233 10.62 16.91 7.48
CA GLU A 233 9.47 16.50 8.31
C GLU A 233 9.03 15.03 8.09
N VAL A 234 9.76 14.26 7.30
CA VAL A 234 9.50 12.82 7.07
C VAL A 234 10.30 11.99 8.07
N ASP A 235 9.62 11.06 8.74
CA ASP A 235 10.24 10.17 9.73
C ASP A 235 10.70 8.84 9.14
N ILE A 236 10.01 8.32 8.10
CA ILE A 236 10.27 7.00 7.51
C ILE A 236 10.03 7.08 6.00
N PHE A 237 10.95 6.52 5.20
CA PHE A 237 10.75 6.35 3.76
C PHE A 237 10.26 4.94 3.42
N ASP A 238 9.14 4.85 2.70
CA ASP A 238 8.64 3.64 2.05
C ASP A 238 9.09 3.64 0.59
N VAL A 239 10.15 2.88 0.30
CA VAL A 239 10.87 2.97 -0.98
C VAL A 239 10.34 1.94 -1.97
N SER A 240 9.48 2.42 -2.88
CA SER A 240 8.92 1.66 -4.00
C SER A 240 9.54 2.13 -5.33
N CYS A 241 9.00 1.67 -6.46
CA CYS A 241 9.39 2.12 -7.80
C CYS A 241 8.26 1.95 -8.81
N GLY A 242 8.47 2.52 -10.00
CA GLY A 242 7.56 2.39 -11.13
C GLY A 242 6.35 3.30 -11.09
N LEU A 243 5.75 3.46 -12.24
CA LEU A 243 4.52 4.21 -12.50
C LEU A 243 3.47 3.30 -13.19
N ASN A 244 2.31 3.84 -13.53
CA ASN A 244 1.29 3.10 -14.30
C ASN A 244 1.81 2.62 -15.67
N GLY A 245 2.75 3.35 -16.29
CA GLY A 245 3.40 2.96 -17.54
C GLY A 245 4.45 1.87 -17.39
N SER A 246 5.00 1.69 -16.19
CA SER A 246 5.98 0.66 -15.82
C SER A 246 5.47 -0.28 -14.73
N ILE A 247 4.19 -0.63 -14.81
CA ILE A 247 3.45 -1.36 -13.76
C ILE A 247 4.05 -2.73 -13.39
N GLN A 248 4.78 -3.38 -14.30
CA GLN A 248 5.49 -4.65 -14.05
C GLN A 248 6.58 -4.53 -12.98
N TYR A 249 7.09 -3.32 -12.73
CA TYR A 249 8.05 -3.01 -11.67
C TYR A 249 7.38 -2.49 -10.40
N GLN A 250 6.23 -1.84 -10.54
CA GLN A 250 5.40 -1.43 -9.39
C GLN A 250 4.78 -2.65 -8.69
N ILE A 251 4.26 -3.60 -9.49
CA ILE A 251 3.63 -4.85 -9.03
C ILE A 251 4.44 -6.01 -9.58
N ASP A 252 5.55 -6.31 -8.94
CA ASP A 252 6.56 -7.24 -9.42
C ASP A 252 5.99 -8.50 -10.08
N ALA A 253 6.42 -8.76 -11.30
CA ALA A 253 6.13 -10.01 -11.98
C ALA A 253 7.02 -11.15 -11.41
N ASN A 254 6.67 -12.40 -11.68
CA ASN A 254 7.35 -13.57 -11.12
C ASN A 254 8.80 -13.75 -11.59
N TYR A 255 9.15 -13.19 -12.73
CA TYR A 255 10.52 -13.24 -13.30
C TYR A 255 11.49 -12.27 -12.63
N LEU A 256 11.00 -11.30 -11.84
CA LEU A 256 11.86 -10.41 -11.08
C LEU A 256 12.37 -11.13 -9.82
N PRO A 257 13.68 -11.06 -9.53
CA PRO A 257 14.27 -11.70 -8.36
C PRO A 257 13.66 -11.19 -7.04
N ASP A 258 13.68 -12.02 -6.01
CA ASP A 258 13.24 -11.63 -4.68
C ASP A 258 14.19 -10.55 -4.09
N GLY A 259 13.62 -9.44 -3.65
CA GLY A 259 14.36 -8.31 -3.08
C GLY A 259 15.18 -7.49 -4.08
N TRP A 260 14.92 -7.61 -5.39
CA TRP A 260 15.73 -7.04 -6.48
C TRP A 260 15.97 -5.53 -6.37
N ARG A 261 15.10 -4.80 -5.71
CA ARG A 261 15.17 -3.33 -5.62
C ARG A 261 15.64 -2.81 -4.25
N SER A 262 16.22 -3.68 -3.38
CA SER A 262 16.70 -3.25 -2.05
C SER A 262 17.76 -2.15 -2.13
N TYR A 263 18.55 -2.10 -3.21
CA TYR A 263 19.54 -1.05 -3.46
C TYR A 263 18.94 0.37 -3.50
N MET A 264 17.67 0.53 -3.92
CA MET A 264 16.99 1.84 -3.90
C MET A 264 16.75 2.30 -2.46
N ALA A 265 16.29 1.40 -1.59
CA ALA A 265 16.12 1.71 -0.17
C ALA A 265 17.45 2.02 0.51
N LYS A 266 18.51 1.28 0.14
CA LYS A 266 19.87 1.52 0.60
C LYS A 266 20.35 2.92 0.26
N ALA A 267 20.21 3.34 -0.99
CA ALA A 267 20.64 4.67 -1.44
C ALA A 267 19.92 5.80 -0.69
N VAL A 268 18.58 5.67 -0.48
CA VAL A 268 17.83 6.65 0.31
C VAL A 268 18.28 6.66 1.76
N LYS A 269 18.44 5.48 2.37
CA LYS A 269 18.87 5.34 3.77
C LYS A 269 20.26 5.93 4.00
N GLU A 270 21.23 5.62 3.14
CA GLU A 270 22.60 6.12 3.25
C GLU A 270 22.68 7.65 3.10
N LYS A 271 21.88 8.22 2.20
CA LYS A 271 21.90 9.67 1.98
C LYS A 271 21.24 10.44 3.13
N PHE A 272 20.09 9.98 3.63
CA PHE A 272 19.28 10.76 4.58
C PHE A 272 19.38 10.28 6.04
N ASN A 273 20.02 9.14 6.28
CA ASN A 273 20.16 8.53 7.62
C ASN A 273 18.82 8.42 8.35
N LYS A 274 17.75 8.03 7.63
CA LYS A 274 16.40 7.82 8.16
C LYS A 274 15.97 6.37 7.94
N PRO A 275 15.06 5.84 8.78
CA PRO A 275 14.53 4.50 8.61
C PRO A 275 13.89 4.32 7.23
N CYS A 276 14.23 3.21 6.55
CA CYS A 276 13.70 2.86 5.24
C CYS A 276 13.03 1.50 5.23
N ILE A 277 11.92 1.41 4.52
CA ILE A 277 11.24 0.15 4.20
C ILE A 277 11.67 -0.27 2.79
N SER A 278 12.21 -1.49 2.65
CA SER A 278 12.47 -2.13 1.36
C SER A 278 11.41 -3.17 1.06
N MET A 279 11.02 -3.28 -0.21
CA MET A 279 10.07 -4.27 -0.71
C MET A 279 10.50 -4.79 -2.08
N GLY A 280 9.79 -5.75 -2.63
CA GLY A 280 9.99 -6.31 -3.98
C GLY A 280 10.07 -7.83 -3.97
N ASN A 281 8.97 -8.49 -4.26
CA ASN A 281 8.86 -9.96 -4.31
C ASN A 281 9.44 -10.71 -3.08
N ILE A 282 9.55 -10.08 -1.92
CA ILE A 282 10.10 -10.75 -0.73
C ILE A 282 9.11 -11.84 -0.29
N ARG A 283 9.48 -13.10 -0.56
CA ARG A 283 8.67 -14.31 -0.34
C ARG A 283 9.38 -15.33 0.57
N ASP A 284 10.71 -15.30 0.55
CA ASP A 284 11.57 -16.17 1.34
C ASP A 284 12.13 -15.41 2.55
N PRO A 285 12.05 -15.98 3.77
CA PRO A 285 12.63 -15.37 4.97
C PRO A 285 14.12 -15.04 4.85
N LYS A 286 14.88 -15.89 4.14
CA LYS A 286 16.32 -15.67 3.91
C LYS A 286 16.63 -14.40 3.13
N VAL A 287 15.73 -14.00 2.21
CA VAL A 287 15.87 -12.74 1.49
C VAL A 287 15.61 -11.55 2.40
N ALA A 288 14.58 -11.63 3.25
CA ALA A 288 14.30 -10.60 4.24
C ALA A 288 15.48 -10.40 5.20
N GLU A 289 16.01 -11.49 5.78
CA GLU A 289 17.18 -11.46 6.67
C GLU A 289 18.42 -10.89 5.98
N ARG A 290 18.69 -11.28 4.74
CA ARG A 290 19.82 -10.75 3.95
C ARG A 290 19.73 -9.23 3.80
N ILE A 291 18.57 -8.69 3.38
CA ILE A 291 18.38 -7.24 3.18
C ILE A 291 18.64 -6.46 4.49
N LEU A 292 18.20 -7.02 5.63
CA LEU A 292 18.45 -6.42 6.94
C LEU A 292 19.92 -6.53 7.36
N ALA A 293 20.54 -7.69 7.15
CA ALA A 293 21.93 -7.95 7.52
C ALA A 293 22.91 -7.11 6.69
N ASP A 294 22.63 -6.94 5.40
CA ASP A 294 23.41 -6.11 4.48
C ASP A 294 23.21 -4.60 4.74
N GLY A 295 22.27 -4.25 5.62
CA GLY A 295 21.96 -2.86 5.96
C GLY A 295 21.22 -2.09 4.88
N ASP A 296 20.71 -2.77 3.85
CA ASP A 296 19.99 -2.14 2.73
C ASP A 296 18.71 -1.43 3.17
N ALA A 297 18.07 -1.92 4.24
CA ALA A 297 16.88 -1.30 4.83
C ALA A 297 16.77 -1.60 6.33
N ASP A 298 15.89 -0.90 7.02
CA ASP A 298 15.59 -1.11 8.44
C ASP A 298 14.36 -1.98 8.65
N LEU A 299 13.46 -1.98 7.66
CA LEU A 299 12.17 -2.65 7.67
C LEU A 299 11.93 -3.38 6.34
N ILE A 300 11.20 -4.49 6.42
CA ILE A 300 10.85 -5.33 5.27
C ILE A 300 9.38 -5.17 4.95
N GLY A 301 9.10 -4.62 3.78
CA GLY A 301 7.76 -4.41 3.24
C GLY A 301 7.24 -5.66 2.51
N MET A 302 6.16 -6.25 3.00
CA MET A 302 5.52 -7.40 2.39
C MET A 302 4.09 -7.08 1.99
N GLY A 303 3.78 -7.23 0.71
CA GLY A 303 2.42 -7.10 0.20
C GLY A 303 1.78 -8.46 -0.04
N ARG A 304 1.93 -8.96 -1.26
CA ARG A 304 1.31 -10.21 -1.74
C ARG A 304 1.73 -11.45 -0.94
N GLY A 305 2.92 -11.44 -0.32
CA GLY A 305 3.34 -12.51 0.61
C GLY A 305 2.34 -12.68 1.76
N LEU A 306 1.89 -11.57 2.37
CA LEU A 306 0.90 -11.58 3.44
C LEU A 306 -0.55 -11.76 2.95
N ILE A 307 -0.84 -11.58 1.65
CA ILE A 307 -2.10 -12.05 1.06
C ILE A 307 -2.10 -13.57 0.97
N ALA A 308 -0.99 -14.15 0.50
CA ALA A 308 -0.85 -15.60 0.34
C ALA A 308 -0.84 -16.31 1.71
N ASP A 309 -0.10 -15.79 2.68
CA ASP A 309 -0.01 -16.35 4.02
C ASP A 309 -0.10 -15.26 5.11
N PRO A 310 -1.26 -15.03 5.71
CA PRO A 310 -1.40 -14.04 6.77
C PRO A 310 -0.60 -14.38 8.04
N ALA A 311 -0.24 -15.64 8.26
CA ALA A 311 0.53 -16.12 9.42
C ALA A 311 2.03 -16.22 9.14
N TRP A 312 2.51 -15.67 8.03
CA TRP A 312 3.91 -15.77 7.59
C TRP A 312 4.90 -15.43 8.72
N VAL A 313 4.67 -14.33 9.43
CA VAL A 313 5.59 -13.86 10.49
C VAL A 313 5.67 -14.86 11.65
N ASN A 314 4.52 -15.32 12.15
CA ASN A 314 4.50 -16.30 13.24
C ASN A 314 5.14 -17.63 12.82
N LYS A 315 4.89 -18.10 11.62
CA LYS A 315 5.49 -19.35 11.09
C LYS A 315 7.01 -19.25 11.06
N VAL A 316 7.55 -18.13 10.55
CA VAL A 316 9.00 -17.90 10.52
C VAL A 316 9.56 -17.80 11.94
N ALA A 317 8.92 -17.03 12.83
CA ALA A 317 9.38 -16.84 14.21
C ALA A 317 9.38 -18.14 15.03
N THR A 318 8.58 -19.14 14.64
CA THR A 318 8.46 -20.43 15.35
C THR A 318 9.13 -21.60 14.63
N GLY A 319 9.90 -21.34 13.56
CA GLY A 319 10.62 -22.37 12.80
C GLY A 319 9.75 -23.26 11.90
N HIS A 320 8.55 -22.78 11.55
CA HIS A 320 7.61 -23.48 10.66
C HIS A 320 7.65 -22.95 9.22
N GLU A 321 8.85 -22.67 8.73
CA GLU A 321 9.04 -22.10 7.38
C GLU A 321 8.61 -23.06 6.26
N CYS A 322 8.65 -24.38 6.50
CA CYS A 322 8.16 -25.39 5.55
C CYS A 322 6.64 -25.29 5.30
N ASP A 323 5.88 -24.71 6.25
CA ASP A 323 4.44 -24.54 6.16
C ASP A 323 4.03 -23.21 5.50
N LEU A 324 5.00 -22.42 5.01
CA LEU A 324 4.72 -21.15 4.36
C LEU A 324 4.01 -21.34 3.02
N ARG A 325 2.87 -20.67 2.89
CA ARG A 325 2.19 -20.53 1.60
C ARG A 325 2.82 -19.36 0.83
N LYS A 326 3.86 -19.64 0.06
CA LYS A 326 4.60 -18.60 -0.68
C LYS A 326 3.77 -18.01 -1.82
N CYS A 327 3.80 -16.70 -1.95
CA CYS A 327 3.23 -16.01 -3.11
C CYS A 327 3.96 -16.42 -4.38
N ILE A 328 3.23 -16.78 -5.44
CA ILE A 328 3.78 -17.16 -6.74
C ILE A 328 3.88 -15.99 -7.73
N SER A 329 3.61 -14.78 -7.28
CA SER A 329 3.64 -13.52 -8.08
C SER A 329 2.86 -13.59 -9.40
N CYS A 330 1.77 -14.36 -9.42
CA CYS A 330 0.91 -14.52 -10.61
C CYS A 330 0.07 -13.28 -10.94
N ASN A 331 -0.14 -12.39 -9.99
CA ASN A 331 -0.95 -11.17 -10.10
C ASN A 331 -2.44 -11.36 -10.48
N VAL A 332 -2.93 -12.59 -10.66
CA VAL A 332 -4.26 -12.90 -11.19
C VAL A 332 -5.37 -12.49 -10.22
N GLY A 333 -5.39 -13.08 -9.02
CA GLY A 333 -6.49 -12.87 -8.06
C GLY A 333 -6.40 -11.55 -7.29
N CYS A 334 -5.21 -10.99 -7.11
CA CYS A 334 -5.00 -9.71 -6.41
C CYS A 334 -5.04 -8.52 -7.37
N ALA A 335 -3.93 -8.19 -8.01
CA ALA A 335 -3.83 -7.04 -8.90
C ALA A 335 -4.81 -7.13 -10.10
N GLY A 336 -4.93 -8.30 -10.72
CA GLY A 336 -5.83 -8.51 -11.85
C GLY A 336 -7.29 -8.28 -11.49
N ASN A 337 -7.76 -8.78 -10.35
CA ASN A 337 -9.12 -8.51 -9.91
C ASN A 337 -9.35 -7.02 -9.61
N ARG A 338 -8.47 -6.40 -8.82
CA ARG A 338 -8.66 -5.01 -8.41
C ARG A 338 -8.49 -4.03 -9.57
N ILE A 339 -7.36 -4.09 -10.27
CA ILE A 339 -6.99 -3.11 -11.30
C ILE A 339 -7.68 -3.43 -12.62
N GLY A 340 -7.64 -4.70 -13.04
CA GLY A 340 -8.13 -5.11 -14.35
C GLY A 340 -9.66 -5.12 -14.46
N VAL A 341 -10.36 -5.60 -13.43
CA VAL A 341 -11.81 -5.82 -13.50
C VAL A 341 -12.63 -5.20 -12.36
N ASN A 342 -11.99 -4.38 -11.51
CA ASN A 342 -12.63 -3.66 -10.38
C ASN A 342 -13.42 -4.59 -9.44
N ARG A 343 -12.85 -5.76 -9.12
CA ARG A 343 -13.42 -6.74 -8.18
C ARG A 343 -12.63 -6.76 -6.87
N PRO A 344 -13.20 -7.25 -5.78
CA PRO A 344 -12.46 -7.57 -4.55
C PRO A 344 -11.29 -8.50 -4.83
N ILE A 345 -10.18 -8.29 -4.12
CA ILE A 345 -9.01 -9.15 -4.30
C ILE A 345 -9.30 -10.59 -3.88
N ARG A 346 -8.65 -11.52 -4.55
CA ARG A 346 -8.56 -12.95 -4.26
C ARG A 346 -7.10 -13.37 -4.30
N CYS A 347 -6.81 -14.61 -3.95
CA CYS A 347 -5.47 -15.17 -4.12
C CYS A 347 -5.54 -16.58 -4.69
N THR A 348 -4.69 -16.87 -5.66
CA THR A 348 -4.64 -18.18 -6.33
C THR A 348 -4.22 -19.28 -5.36
N VAL A 349 -3.35 -18.97 -4.40
CA VAL A 349 -2.81 -19.94 -3.43
C VAL A 349 -3.43 -19.83 -2.03
N ASN A 350 -4.33 -18.86 -1.80
CA ASN A 350 -5.04 -18.68 -0.52
C ASN A 350 -6.53 -18.49 -0.76
N PRO A 351 -7.33 -19.56 -0.69
CA PRO A 351 -8.78 -19.47 -0.94
C PRO A 351 -9.53 -18.66 0.12
N SER A 352 -9.01 -18.59 1.34
CA SER A 352 -9.69 -17.92 2.47
C SER A 352 -9.45 -16.41 2.55
N VAL A 353 -8.75 -15.80 1.59
CA VAL A 353 -8.36 -14.38 1.67
C VAL A 353 -9.54 -13.42 1.75
N LEU A 354 -10.68 -13.75 1.13
CA LEU A 354 -11.87 -12.91 1.10
C LEU A 354 -12.84 -13.21 2.24
N GLU A 355 -12.98 -14.46 2.61
CA GLU A 355 -14.12 -14.93 3.39
C GLU A 355 -13.76 -15.31 4.84
N GLY A 356 -12.50 -15.10 5.24
CA GLY A 356 -12.06 -15.22 6.62
C GLY A 356 -12.64 -16.44 7.35
N ASP A 357 -13.57 -16.19 8.24
CA ASP A 357 -14.16 -17.21 9.10
C ASP A 357 -15.14 -18.16 8.40
N VAL A 358 -15.65 -17.84 7.21
CA VAL A 358 -16.53 -18.73 6.43
C VAL A 358 -15.77 -20.01 6.03
N TYR A 359 -14.48 -19.90 5.74
CA TYR A 359 -13.62 -21.04 5.44
C TYR A 359 -12.90 -21.62 6.66
N LYS A 360 -13.29 -21.24 7.88
CA LYS A 360 -12.78 -21.94 9.06
C LYS A 360 -13.20 -23.39 8.97
N LYS A 361 -12.21 -24.28 8.86
CA LYS A 361 -12.40 -25.71 8.95
C LYS A 361 -13.02 -26.02 10.30
N LYS A 362 -14.27 -26.53 10.30
CA LYS A 362 -14.96 -26.94 11.53
C LYS A 362 -14.67 -28.41 11.76
N HIS A 363 -14.27 -28.76 12.96
CA HIS A 363 -14.10 -30.15 13.35
C HIS A 363 -15.42 -30.92 13.20
N VAL A 364 -15.35 -32.10 12.61
CA VAL A 364 -16.52 -32.99 12.42
C VAL A 364 -16.56 -33.95 13.59
N ASN A 365 -17.67 -33.96 14.33
CA ASN A 365 -17.84 -34.83 15.52
C ASN A 365 -18.13 -36.31 15.18
N LYS A 366 -18.02 -36.70 13.90
CA LYS A 366 -18.29 -38.06 13.46
C LYS A 366 -17.22 -38.50 12.47
N ASN A 367 -16.52 -39.56 12.82
CA ASN A 367 -15.55 -40.17 11.90
C ASN A 367 -16.24 -40.73 10.64
N CYS A 368 -15.78 -40.31 9.49
CA CYS A 368 -16.29 -40.74 8.19
C CYS A 368 -15.14 -41.22 7.30
N ASN A 369 -15.37 -42.25 6.52
CA ASN A 369 -14.45 -42.63 5.46
C ASN A 369 -14.68 -41.70 4.26
N VAL A 370 -13.66 -40.96 3.87
CA VAL A 370 -13.70 -40.05 2.72
C VAL A 370 -12.85 -40.62 1.60
N VAL A 371 -13.44 -40.83 0.42
CA VAL A 371 -12.72 -41.24 -0.78
C VAL A 371 -12.55 -40.03 -1.68
N VAL A 372 -11.30 -39.70 -1.98
CA VAL A 372 -10.94 -38.61 -2.92
C VAL A 372 -10.53 -39.21 -4.24
N ILE A 373 -11.30 -38.91 -5.30
CA ILE A 373 -10.99 -39.39 -6.65
C ILE A 373 -10.23 -38.31 -7.39
N GLY A 374 -8.94 -38.54 -7.64
CA GLY A 374 -8.02 -37.64 -8.33
C GLY A 374 -6.97 -37.04 -7.40
N GLY A 375 -5.69 -37.10 -7.82
CA GLY A 375 -4.51 -36.63 -7.09
C GLY A 375 -4.00 -35.27 -7.58
N GLY A 376 -4.83 -34.46 -8.26
CA GLY A 376 -4.50 -33.09 -8.61
C GLY A 376 -4.67 -32.13 -7.41
N THR A 377 -4.43 -30.82 -7.63
CA THR A 377 -4.47 -29.79 -6.57
C THR A 377 -5.76 -29.81 -5.75
N ALA A 378 -6.90 -29.95 -6.42
CA ALA A 378 -8.21 -30.00 -5.74
C ALA A 378 -8.38 -31.27 -4.89
N GLY A 379 -7.92 -32.43 -5.39
CA GLY A 379 -8.00 -33.69 -4.66
C GLY A 379 -7.07 -33.72 -3.45
N LEU A 380 -5.85 -33.22 -3.60
CA LEU A 380 -4.91 -33.10 -2.48
C LEU A 380 -5.44 -32.16 -1.39
N GLU A 381 -5.97 -30.99 -1.76
CA GLU A 381 -6.58 -30.06 -0.79
C GLU A 381 -7.80 -30.68 -0.10
N ALA A 382 -8.64 -31.42 -0.84
CA ALA A 382 -9.78 -32.14 -0.27
C ALA A 382 -9.34 -33.20 0.75
N ALA A 383 -8.29 -33.98 0.43
CA ALA A 383 -7.74 -35.00 1.32
C ALA A 383 -7.14 -34.38 2.60
N CYS A 384 -6.33 -33.32 2.44
CA CYS A 384 -5.77 -32.57 3.58
C CYS A 384 -6.88 -31.99 4.46
N THR A 385 -7.88 -31.36 3.83
CA THR A 385 -9.02 -30.79 4.59
C THR A 385 -9.79 -31.85 5.33
N ALA A 386 -10.08 -33.02 4.71
CA ALA A 386 -10.76 -34.09 5.37
C ALA A 386 -9.98 -34.62 6.59
N ALA A 387 -8.66 -34.76 6.46
CA ALA A 387 -7.79 -35.20 7.56
C ALA A 387 -7.69 -34.18 8.70
N GLU A 388 -7.74 -32.87 8.39
CA GLU A 388 -7.65 -31.80 9.40
C GLU A 388 -8.96 -31.62 10.20
N VAL A 389 -10.11 -31.97 9.61
CA VAL A 389 -11.39 -31.74 10.28
C VAL A 389 -11.92 -32.98 11.04
N GLY A 390 -11.23 -34.13 10.98
CA GLY A 390 -11.54 -35.38 11.67
C GLY A 390 -11.97 -36.48 10.76
#